data_9e9a2c5cfd4d48c8f0c1d17e1416c38c
#
_entry.id   9e9a2c5cfd4d48c8f0c1d17e1416c38c
#
_cell.length_a   1.000
_cell.length_b   1.000
_cell.length_c   1.000
_cell.angle_alpha   90.00
_cell.angle_beta   90.00
_cell.angle_gamma   90.00
#
_symmetry.space_group_name_H-M   'P 1'
#
loop_
_entity.id
_entity.type
_entity.pdbx_description
1 polymer ?
#
loop_
_entity_poly.entity_id
_entity_poly.type
_entity_poly.pdbx_seq_one_letter_code
_entity_poly.pdbx_strand_id
1 'polypeptide(L)'
;MNIVALVDCNSFYASCETIFKPDLSKKPIVVLSNNDGCVIARSSEAKKLGIKMGVPFFEIKQIIKKYPVHVFSSNYSLYGNISSRVMGVLKEHCDRLEVYSIDEAFLILNKYSERSFVSRAEGIKKIIRKWIGIPVSIGIANNKTLSKVANHLAKKDELGSQVVEIINQKQIEISLKVLGCLLYTSDAADDC
;
A
#
# COMPACT_ATOMS: atom_id res chain seq x y z
N MET A 1 12.79 13.33 19.52
CA MET A 1 12.66 13.30 18.05
C MET A 1 11.55 12.32 17.74
N ASN A 2 10.47 12.75 17.11
CA ASN A 2 9.36 11.86 16.77
C ASN A 2 9.76 11.00 15.56
N ILE A 3 9.45 9.72 15.62
CA ILE A 3 9.59 8.81 14.49
C ILE A 3 8.25 8.75 13.76
N VAL A 4 8.30 8.76 12.44
CA VAL A 4 7.13 8.70 11.56
C VAL A 4 7.14 7.38 10.80
N ALA A 5 6.05 6.63 10.89
CA ALA A 5 5.83 5.46 10.06
C ALA A 5 4.69 5.73 9.07
N LEU A 6 4.93 5.51 7.77
CA LEU A 6 3.88 5.46 6.76
C LEU A 6 3.41 4.02 6.61
N VAL A 7 2.13 3.79 6.82
CA VAL A 7 1.45 2.53 6.51
C VAL A 7 0.64 2.71 5.24
N ASP A 8 0.79 1.79 4.29
CA ASP A 8 0.13 1.80 2.99
C ASP A 8 -0.45 0.41 2.70
N CYS A 9 -1.71 0.38 2.32
CA CYS A 9 -2.43 -0.85 2.00
C CYS A 9 -2.12 -1.29 0.57
N ASN A 10 -1.43 -2.41 0.41
CA ASN A 10 -0.96 -2.90 -0.88
C ASN A 10 -2.13 -3.23 -1.84
N SER A 11 -2.14 -2.59 -3.02
CA SER A 11 -3.18 -2.79 -4.04
C SER A 11 -4.60 -2.73 -3.44
N PHE A 12 -4.89 -1.68 -2.66
CA PHE A 12 -5.99 -1.62 -1.70
C PHE A 12 -7.34 -2.07 -2.25
N TYR A 13 -7.85 -1.46 -3.33
CA TYR A 13 -9.17 -1.83 -3.87
C TYR A 13 -9.21 -3.29 -4.35
N ALA A 14 -8.17 -3.74 -5.04
CA ALA A 14 -8.09 -5.14 -5.47
C ALA A 14 -8.00 -6.10 -4.26
N SER A 15 -7.31 -5.71 -3.19
CA SER A 15 -7.23 -6.48 -1.94
C SER A 15 -8.59 -6.53 -1.22
N CYS A 16 -9.36 -5.44 -1.23
CA CYS A 16 -10.71 -5.41 -0.65
C CYS A 16 -11.65 -6.43 -1.32
N GLU A 17 -11.56 -6.59 -2.64
CA GLU A 17 -12.39 -7.57 -3.37
C GLU A 17 -12.07 -9.02 -3.00
N THR A 18 -10.87 -9.31 -2.49
CA THR A 18 -10.49 -10.66 -2.06
C THR A 18 -10.93 -11.02 -0.66
N ILE A 19 -11.28 -10.06 0.20
CA ILE A 19 -11.64 -10.32 1.60
C ILE A 19 -12.82 -11.28 1.70
N PHE A 20 -13.84 -11.08 0.87
CA PHE A 20 -15.06 -11.91 0.85
C PHE A 20 -15.03 -12.98 -0.23
N LYS A 21 -13.95 -13.05 -1.01
CA LYS A 21 -13.72 -14.04 -2.08
C LYS A 21 -12.30 -14.59 -1.99
N PRO A 22 -11.98 -15.37 -0.94
CA PRO A 22 -10.62 -15.83 -0.68
C PRO A 22 -10.06 -16.74 -1.79
N ASP A 23 -10.91 -17.36 -2.59
CA ASP A 23 -10.58 -18.11 -3.80
C ASP A 23 -9.93 -17.24 -4.90
N LEU A 24 -10.09 -15.92 -4.84
CA LEU A 24 -9.44 -14.95 -5.72
C LEU A 24 -8.07 -14.50 -5.20
N SER A 25 -7.65 -14.94 -4.02
CA SER A 25 -6.30 -14.67 -3.52
C SER A 25 -5.26 -15.18 -4.51
N LYS A 26 -4.26 -14.34 -4.83
CA LYS A 26 -3.21 -14.61 -5.81
C LYS A 26 -3.70 -14.77 -7.26
N LYS A 27 -4.90 -14.30 -7.59
CA LYS A 27 -5.38 -14.23 -8.98
C LYS A 27 -5.25 -12.82 -9.54
N PRO A 28 -5.14 -12.67 -10.87
CA PRO A 28 -5.13 -11.37 -11.49
C PRO A 28 -6.49 -10.67 -11.29
N ILE A 29 -6.47 -9.52 -10.61
CA ILE A 29 -7.66 -8.70 -10.33
C ILE A 29 -7.39 -7.29 -10.83
N VAL A 30 -8.37 -6.70 -11.47
CA VAL A 30 -8.43 -5.28 -11.79
C VAL A 30 -9.73 -4.69 -11.26
N VAL A 31 -9.65 -3.45 -10.78
CA VAL A 31 -10.82 -2.66 -10.38
C VAL A 31 -10.90 -1.47 -11.33
N LEU A 32 -12.08 -1.22 -11.87
CA LEU A 32 -12.34 -0.15 -12.81
C LEU A 32 -12.83 1.11 -12.09
N SER A 33 -12.68 2.26 -12.76
CA SER A 33 -13.25 3.53 -12.32
C SER A 33 -14.77 3.49 -12.20
N ASN A 34 -15.36 4.51 -11.58
CA ASN A 34 -16.81 4.57 -11.33
C ASN A 34 -17.70 4.40 -12.60
N ASN A 35 -17.16 4.77 -13.77
CA ASN A 35 -17.82 4.62 -15.08
C ASN A 35 -17.30 3.40 -15.86
N ASP A 36 -16.57 2.49 -15.24
CA ASP A 36 -15.90 1.33 -15.85
C ASP A 36 -14.98 1.65 -17.04
N GLY A 37 -14.53 2.91 -17.13
CA GLY A 37 -13.73 3.39 -18.26
C GLY A 37 -12.26 2.97 -18.22
N CYS A 38 -11.62 2.99 -17.06
CA CYS A 38 -10.19 2.71 -16.92
C CYS A 38 -9.86 1.95 -15.63
N VAL A 39 -8.67 1.36 -15.60
CA VAL A 39 -8.17 0.58 -14.46
C VAL A 39 -7.64 1.52 -13.39
N ILE A 40 -8.26 1.51 -12.20
CA ILE A 40 -7.84 2.32 -11.03
C ILE A 40 -7.14 1.52 -9.94
N ALA A 41 -7.25 0.18 -9.96
CA ALA A 41 -6.47 -0.67 -9.08
C ALA A 41 -6.22 -2.04 -9.74
N ARG A 42 -5.14 -2.69 -9.31
CA ARG A 42 -4.73 -3.99 -9.85
C ARG A 42 -3.93 -4.78 -8.82
N SER A 43 -4.17 -6.10 -8.77
CA SER A 43 -3.36 -7.01 -7.96
C SER A 43 -1.94 -7.13 -8.50
N SER A 44 -1.02 -7.69 -7.70
CA SER A 44 0.35 -8.00 -8.14
C SER A 44 0.37 -8.93 -9.35
N GLU A 45 -0.54 -9.89 -9.39
CA GLU A 45 -0.69 -10.82 -10.52
C GLU A 45 -1.12 -10.09 -11.79
N ALA A 46 -2.06 -9.14 -11.70
CA ALA A 46 -2.47 -8.32 -12.84
C ALA A 46 -1.33 -7.39 -13.32
N LYS A 47 -0.52 -6.85 -12.39
CA LYS A 47 0.69 -6.08 -12.74
C LYS A 47 1.70 -6.94 -13.52
N LYS A 48 1.90 -8.22 -13.14
CA LYS A 48 2.79 -9.17 -13.83
C LYS A 48 2.33 -9.49 -15.27
N LEU A 49 1.03 -9.38 -15.53
CA LEU A 49 0.47 -9.49 -16.89
C LEU A 49 0.66 -8.23 -17.74
N GLY A 50 1.33 -7.19 -17.22
CA GLY A 50 1.60 -5.94 -17.94
C GLY A 50 0.44 -4.95 -17.94
N ILE A 51 -0.63 -5.18 -17.16
CA ILE A 51 -1.75 -4.23 -17.06
C ILE A 51 -1.25 -2.97 -16.33
N LYS A 52 -1.33 -1.81 -16.95
CA LYS A 52 -0.90 -0.52 -16.40
C LYS A 52 -2.01 0.19 -15.64
N MET A 53 -1.66 1.07 -14.70
CA MET A 53 -2.59 1.99 -14.03
C MET A 53 -3.13 3.00 -15.04
N GLY A 54 -4.41 3.36 -14.91
CA GLY A 54 -5.05 4.34 -15.80
C GLY A 54 -5.35 3.83 -17.21
N VAL A 55 -4.96 2.60 -17.57
CA VAL A 55 -5.21 2.07 -18.90
C VAL A 55 -6.72 1.95 -19.16
N PRO A 56 -7.23 2.38 -20.32
CA PRO A 56 -8.61 2.18 -20.70
C PRO A 56 -9.00 0.69 -20.72
N PHE A 57 -10.20 0.37 -20.23
CA PHE A 57 -10.66 -1.01 -20.14
C PHE A 57 -10.65 -1.75 -21.48
N PHE A 58 -10.99 -1.07 -22.57
CA PHE A 58 -11.01 -1.71 -23.89
C PHE A 58 -9.63 -2.20 -24.35
N GLU A 59 -8.54 -1.56 -23.93
CA GLU A 59 -7.17 -1.97 -24.29
C GLU A 59 -6.74 -3.27 -23.63
N ILE A 60 -7.26 -3.59 -22.44
CA ILE A 60 -6.93 -4.82 -21.73
C ILE A 60 -7.80 -6.03 -22.10
N LYS A 61 -8.81 -5.86 -22.97
CA LYS A 61 -9.72 -6.94 -23.38
C LYS A 61 -9.01 -8.14 -23.99
N GLN A 62 -7.91 -7.94 -24.72
CA GLN A 62 -7.13 -9.03 -25.26
C GLN A 62 -6.38 -9.82 -24.16
N ILE A 63 -5.87 -9.15 -23.14
CA ILE A 63 -5.24 -9.78 -21.98
C ILE A 63 -6.28 -10.61 -21.22
N ILE A 64 -7.49 -10.06 -21.01
CA ILE A 64 -8.59 -10.75 -20.32
C ILE A 64 -9.04 -12.00 -21.08
N LYS A 65 -9.05 -11.96 -22.41
CA LYS A 65 -9.37 -13.15 -23.24
C LYS A 65 -8.32 -14.25 -23.11
N LYS A 66 -7.06 -13.88 -22.90
CA LYS A 66 -5.91 -14.83 -22.83
C LYS A 66 -5.67 -15.37 -21.41
N TYR A 67 -5.97 -14.59 -20.39
CA TYR A 67 -5.68 -14.91 -19.00
C TYR A 67 -6.94 -14.74 -18.14
N PRO A 68 -7.14 -15.54 -17.07
CA PRO A 68 -8.30 -15.45 -16.18
C PRO A 68 -8.22 -14.22 -15.26
N VAL A 69 -8.36 -13.03 -15.83
CA VAL A 69 -8.37 -11.76 -15.09
C VAL A 69 -9.78 -11.50 -14.56
N HIS A 70 -9.90 -11.30 -13.25
CA HIS A 70 -11.15 -10.92 -12.61
C HIS A 70 -11.31 -9.40 -12.64
N VAL A 71 -12.43 -8.92 -13.19
CA VAL A 71 -12.72 -7.49 -13.34
C VAL A 71 -13.85 -7.12 -12.40
N PHE A 72 -13.65 -6.04 -11.64
CA PHE A 72 -14.64 -5.47 -10.72
C PHE A 72 -14.88 -4.01 -11.05
N SER A 73 -16.12 -3.57 -10.96
CA SER A 73 -16.46 -2.15 -10.86
C SER A 73 -16.10 -1.65 -9.45
N SER A 74 -15.82 -0.37 -9.31
CA SER A 74 -15.47 0.22 -8.01
C SER A 74 -16.62 0.13 -7.01
N ASN A 75 -16.31 -0.33 -5.78
CA ASN A 75 -17.24 -0.40 -4.66
C ASN A 75 -16.75 0.48 -3.51
N TYR A 76 -16.95 1.81 -3.65
CA TYR A 76 -16.44 2.78 -2.67
C TYR A 76 -17.02 2.60 -1.26
N SER A 77 -18.25 2.09 -1.13
CA SER A 77 -18.82 1.76 0.19
C SER A 77 -18.05 0.65 0.89
N LEU A 78 -17.67 -0.40 0.15
CA LEU A 78 -16.81 -1.46 0.68
C LEU A 78 -15.43 -0.91 1.06
N TYR A 79 -14.79 -0.14 0.17
CA TYR A 79 -13.44 0.38 0.37
C TYR A 79 -13.39 1.34 1.56
N GLY A 80 -14.38 2.23 1.70
CA GLY A 80 -14.50 3.12 2.84
C GLY A 80 -14.68 2.38 4.18
N ASN A 81 -15.48 1.31 4.19
CA ASN A 81 -15.67 0.48 5.39
C ASN A 81 -14.36 -0.23 5.80
N ILE A 82 -13.66 -0.84 4.83
CA ILE A 82 -12.39 -1.53 5.10
C ILE A 82 -11.31 -0.53 5.54
N SER A 83 -11.21 0.63 4.88
CA SER A 83 -10.33 1.73 5.29
C SER A 83 -10.56 2.11 6.75
N SER A 84 -11.81 2.38 7.14
CA SER A 84 -12.16 2.75 8.52
C SER A 84 -11.71 1.70 9.53
N ARG A 85 -11.81 0.41 9.21
CA ARG A 85 -11.32 -0.68 10.08
C ARG A 85 -9.80 -0.68 10.19
N VAL A 86 -9.08 -0.48 9.08
CA VAL A 86 -7.61 -0.36 9.09
C VAL A 86 -7.19 0.84 9.94
N MET A 87 -7.79 2.02 9.71
CA MET A 87 -7.47 3.23 10.47
C MET A 87 -7.78 3.09 11.96
N GLY A 88 -8.86 2.35 12.32
CA GLY A 88 -9.17 2.00 13.70
C GLY A 88 -8.06 1.21 14.38
N VAL A 89 -7.58 0.14 13.72
CA VAL A 89 -6.44 -0.65 14.23
C VAL A 89 -5.18 0.20 14.35
N LEU A 90 -4.86 1.03 13.35
CA LEU A 90 -3.68 1.89 13.38
C LEU A 90 -3.72 2.88 14.56
N LYS A 91 -4.90 3.45 14.85
CA LYS A 91 -5.09 4.41 15.94
C LYS A 91 -4.75 3.82 17.32
N GLU A 92 -5.02 2.54 17.54
CA GLU A 92 -4.70 1.84 18.79
C GLU A 92 -3.19 1.55 18.96
N HIS A 93 -2.40 1.70 17.88
CA HIS A 93 -0.99 1.29 17.85
C HIS A 93 -0.02 2.46 17.66
N CYS A 94 -0.47 3.71 17.74
CA CYS A 94 0.36 4.91 17.61
C CYS A 94 -0.05 5.99 18.60
N ASP A 95 0.86 6.93 18.86
CA ASP A 95 0.56 8.07 19.75
C ASP A 95 -0.33 9.10 19.05
N ARG A 96 -0.15 9.25 17.74
CA ARG A 96 -0.98 10.11 16.89
C ARG A 96 -1.08 9.50 15.49
N LEU A 97 -2.32 9.41 14.99
CA LEU A 97 -2.63 8.99 13.62
C LEU A 97 -2.96 10.22 12.77
N GLU A 98 -2.40 10.27 11.57
CA GLU A 98 -2.78 11.21 10.53
C GLU A 98 -3.18 10.42 9.28
N VAL A 99 -4.47 10.38 8.98
CA VAL A 99 -5.00 9.74 7.76
C VAL A 99 -4.64 10.62 6.57
N TYR A 100 -3.89 10.07 5.61
CA TYR A 100 -3.41 10.78 4.44
C TYR A 100 -4.28 10.51 3.21
N SER A 101 -4.71 9.27 3.03
CA SER A 101 -5.64 8.84 1.98
C SER A 101 -6.54 7.71 2.48
N ILE A 102 -7.35 7.14 1.59
CA ILE A 102 -8.21 5.98 1.91
C ILE A 102 -7.41 4.74 2.30
N ASP A 103 -6.17 4.63 1.83
CA ASP A 103 -5.29 3.46 1.98
C ASP A 103 -3.95 3.77 2.66
N GLU A 104 -3.67 5.05 2.96
CA GLU A 104 -2.42 5.49 3.58
C GLU A 104 -2.63 6.30 4.86
N ALA A 105 -1.80 6.06 5.86
CA ALA A 105 -1.78 6.86 7.08
C ALA A 105 -0.37 7.00 7.66
N PHE A 106 -0.07 8.17 8.22
CA PHE A 106 1.13 8.42 9.00
C PHE A 106 0.86 8.16 10.48
N LEU A 107 1.73 7.37 11.08
CA LEU A 107 1.77 7.11 12.51
C LEU A 107 2.94 7.88 13.13
N ILE A 108 2.65 8.68 14.16
CA ILE A 108 3.69 9.27 14.98
C ILE A 108 3.98 8.30 16.12
N LEU A 109 5.24 7.90 16.27
CA LEU A 109 5.70 6.92 17.23
C LEU A 109 6.70 7.58 18.19
N ASN A 110 6.46 7.51 19.49
CA ASN A 110 7.40 8.00 20.49
C ASN A 110 8.46 6.95 20.82
N LYS A 111 9.66 7.42 21.20
CA LYS A 111 10.82 6.57 21.54
C LYS A 111 10.67 5.74 22.82
N TYR A 112 9.63 5.95 23.62
CA TYR A 112 9.47 5.34 24.94
C TYR A 112 9.02 3.87 24.95
N SER A 113 9.05 3.19 23.81
CA SER A 113 8.75 1.76 23.74
C SER A 113 10.03 0.93 23.84
N GLU A 114 10.05 -0.10 24.67
CA GLU A 114 11.14 -1.06 24.79
C GLU A 114 11.38 -1.87 23.50
N ARG A 115 10.41 -1.88 22.57
CA ARG A 115 10.49 -2.59 21.30
C ARG A 115 11.05 -1.70 20.20
N SER A 116 11.82 -2.29 19.30
CA SER A 116 12.27 -1.60 18.09
C SER A 116 11.07 -1.18 17.24
N PHE A 117 11.20 -0.07 16.50
CA PHE A 117 10.13 0.40 15.61
C PHE A 117 9.78 -0.62 14.53
N VAL A 118 10.76 -1.36 14.01
CA VAL A 118 10.56 -2.46 13.06
C VAL A 118 9.70 -3.55 13.68
N SER A 119 10.02 -4.04 14.88
CA SER A 119 9.21 -5.08 15.55
C SER A 119 7.78 -4.61 15.82
N ARG A 120 7.59 -3.34 16.16
CA ARG A 120 6.26 -2.73 16.35
C ARG A 120 5.48 -2.68 15.04
N ALA A 121 6.12 -2.26 13.95
CA ALA A 121 5.52 -2.23 12.61
C ALA A 121 5.15 -3.63 12.10
N GLU A 122 6.00 -4.62 12.31
CA GLU A 122 5.68 -6.01 11.98
C GLU A 122 4.49 -6.54 12.77
N GLY A 123 4.36 -6.15 14.03
CA GLY A 123 3.19 -6.45 14.87
C GLY A 123 1.91 -5.86 14.26
N ILE A 124 1.93 -4.58 13.91
CA ILE A 124 0.82 -3.87 13.25
C ILE A 124 0.43 -4.57 11.95
N LYS A 125 1.40 -4.88 11.09
CA LYS A 125 1.19 -5.59 9.83
C LYS A 125 0.49 -6.93 10.05
N LYS A 126 0.96 -7.74 11.03
CA LYS A 126 0.35 -9.03 11.38
C LYS A 126 -1.09 -8.89 11.86
N ILE A 127 -1.38 -7.88 12.68
CA ILE A 127 -2.73 -7.62 13.21
C ILE A 127 -3.68 -7.24 12.07
N ILE A 128 -3.31 -6.28 11.20
CA ILE A 128 -4.14 -5.86 10.06
C ILE A 128 -4.40 -7.06 9.14
N ARG A 129 -3.36 -7.83 8.84
CA ARG A 129 -3.52 -9.03 7.99
C ARG A 129 -4.45 -10.07 8.61
N LYS A 130 -4.34 -10.31 9.92
CA LYS A 130 -5.15 -11.30 10.64
C LYS A 130 -6.60 -10.87 10.81
N TRP A 131 -6.85 -9.61 11.17
CA TRP A 131 -8.18 -9.14 11.54
C TRP A 131 -8.99 -8.61 10.35
N ILE A 132 -8.30 -8.05 9.35
CA ILE A 132 -8.96 -7.38 8.22
C ILE A 132 -8.70 -8.10 6.90
N GLY A 133 -7.57 -8.81 6.78
CA GLY A 133 -7.19 -9.51 5.56
C GLY A 133 -6.39 -8.66 4.56
N ILE A 134 -6.12 -7.38 4.85
CA ILE A 134 -5.39 -6.46 3.96
C ILE A 134 -3.88 -6.60 4.17
N PRO A 135 -3.09 -6.77 3.09
CA PRO A 135 -1.63 -6.67 3.16
C PRO A 135 -1.21 -5.20 3.22
N VAL A 136 -0.24 -4.87 4.08
CA VAL A 136 0.31 -3.52 4.19
C VAL A 136 1.83 -3.52 4.08
N SER A 137 2.38 -2.42 3.58
CA SER A 137 3.80 -2.08 3.63
C SER A 137 4.01 -0.92 4.58
N ILE A 138 5.13 -0.90 5.31
CA ILE A 138 5.40 0.13 6.32
C ILE A 138 6.80 0.70 6.12
N GLY A 139 6.88 2.02 5.97
CA GLY A 139 8.13 2.77 5.91
C GLY A 139 8.32 3.62 7.15
N ILE A 140 9.46 3.50 7.84
CA ILE A 140 9.77 4.16 9.11
C ILE A 140 10.93 5.12 8.91
N ALA A 141 10.79 6.38 9.35
CA ALA A 141 11.84 7.38 9.24
C ALA A 141 11.69 8.54 10.24
N ASN A 142 12.63 9.49 10.19
CA ASN A 142 12.63 10.70 11.04
C ASN A 142 11.62 11.77 10.60
N ASN A 143 11.05 11.67 9.39
CA ASN A 143 10.04 12.59 8.86
C ASN A 143 9.16 11.90 7.81
N LYS A 144 8.07 12.58 7.40
CA LYS A 144 7.09 12.05 6.45
C LYS A 144 7.70 11.74 5.07
N THR A 145 8.55 12.62 4.54
CA THR A 145 9.18 12.42 3.22
C THR A 145 10.04 11.17 3.20
N LEU A 146 10.91 11.00 4.19
CA LEU A 146 11.74 9.80 4.31
C LEU A 146 10.92 8.54 4.61
N SER A 147 9.79 8.64 5.32
CA SER A 147 8.92 7.49 5.52
C SER A 147 8.21 7.04 4.24
N LYS A 148 7.89 7.97 3.30
CA LYS A 148 7.44 7.62 1.95
C LYS A 148 8.54 6.90 1.16
N VAL A 149 9.78 7.37 1.24
CA VAL A 149 10.94 6.70 0.65
C VAL A 149 11.08 5.28 1.19
N ALA A 150 11.04 5.13 2.51
CA ALA A 150 11.13 3.83 3.17
C ALA A 150 9.98 2.91 2.75
N ASN A 151 8.75 3.43 2.64
CA ASN A 151 7.58 2.65 2.21
C ASN A 151 7.70 2.20 0.75
N HIS A 152 8.20 3.06 -0.14
CA HIS A 152 8.47 2.68 -1.52
C HIS A 152 9.47 1.52 -1.62
N LEU A 153 10.53 1.52 -0.81
CA LEU A 153 11.47 0.40 -0.73
C LEU A 153 10.81 -0.85 -0.14
N ALA A 154 9.98 -0.68 0.89
CA ALA A 154 9.23 -1.78 1.50
C ALA A 154 8.27 -2.46 0.50
N LYS A 155 7.63 -1.70 -0.39
CA LYS A 155 6.79 -2.25 -1.48
C LYS A 155 7.57 -3.08 -2.50
N LYS A 156 8.85 -2.76 -2.73
CA LYS A 156 9.73 -3.51 -3.65
C LYS A 156 10.29 -4.79 -3.02
N ASP A 157 10.27 -4.89 -1.71
CA ASP A 157 10.72 -6.06 -0.94
C ASP A 157 9.61 -7.13 -0.89
N GLU A 158 9.26 -7.70 -2.05
CA GLU A 158 8.17 -8.68 -2.17
C GLU A 158 8.44 -9.99 -1.41
N LEU A 159 9.70 -10.34 -1.19
CA LEU A 159 10.14 -11.55 -0.51
C LEU A 159 10.50 -11.33 0.97
N GLY A 160 10.63 -10.09 1.40
CA GLY A 160 11.02 -9.72 2.76
C GLY A 160 9.85 -9.33 3.66
N SER A 161 10.19 -8.58 4.71
CA SER A 161 9.20 -8.18 5.72
C SER A 161 8.20 -7.14 5.23
N GLN A 162 8.49 -6.42 4.13
CA GLN A 162 7.78 -5.23 3.67
C GLN A 162 7.70 -4.13 4.75
N VAL A 163 8.69 -4.12 5.65
CA VAL A 163 8.92 -3.08 6.66
C VAL A 163 10.34 -2.58 6.49
N VAL A 164 10.50 -1.29 6.20
CA VAL A 164 11.82 -0.67 6.00
C VAL A 164 11.97 0.51 6.94
N GLU A 165 13.12 0.59 7.61
CA GLU A 165 13.49 1.68 8.49
C GLU A 165 14.65 2.48 7.88
N ILE A 166 14.52 3.82 7.83
CA ILE A 166 15.54 4.76 7.35
C ILE A 166 15.69 5.87 8.39
N ILE A 167 16.54 5.66 9.39
CA ILE A 167 16.71 6.59 10.51
C ILE A 167 18.11 7.22 10.53
N ASN A 168 19.15 6.45 10.22
CA ASN A 168 20.52 6.97 10.27
C ASN A 168 20.96 7.55 8.91
N GLN A 169 21.95 8.46 8.97
CA GLN A 169 22.46 9.19 7.81
C GLN A 169 22.88 8.26 6.65
N LYS A 170 23.57 7.16 6.97
CA LYS A 170 24.03 6.19 5.95
C LYS A 170 22.86 5.51 5.22
N GLN A 171 21.81 5.14 5.96
CA GLN A 171 20.58 4.57 5.35
C GLN A 171 19.89 5.59 4.45
N ILE A 172 19.82 6.87 4.87
CA ILE A 172 19.23 7.95 4.09
C ILE A 172 19.97 8.11 2.76
N GLU A 173 21.30 8.25 2.79
CA GLU A 173 22.12 8.41 1.59
C GLU A 173 22.00 7.24 0.62
N ILE A 174 22.03 6.00 1.12
CA ILE A 174 21.85 4.79 0.28
C ILE A 174 20.47 4.79 -0.35
N SER A 175 19.43 5.05 0.43
CA SER A 175 18.05 5.03 -0.04
C SER A 175 17.77 6.09 -1.09
N LEU A 176 18.28 7.30 -0.93
CA LEU A 176 18.14 8.39 -1.90
C LEU A 176 18.91 8.10 -3.19
N LYS A 177 20.09 7.47 -3.12
CA LYS A 177 20.83 7.03 -4.31
C LYS A 177 20.08 5.96 -5.11
N VAL A 178 19.46 4.99 -4.42
CA VAL A 178 18.68 3.90 -5.07
C VAL A 178 17.43 4.43 -5.77
N LEU A 179 16.79 5.48 -5.23
CA LEU A 179 15.57 6.05 -5.78
C LEU A 179 15.81 7.00 -6.96
N GLY A 180 17.02 7.55 -7.08
CA GLY A 180 17.29 8.56 -8.11
C GLY A 180 16.31 9.73 -8.05
N CYS A 181 16.23 10.52 -9.12
CA CYS A 181 15.34 11.69 -9.24
C CYS A 181 13.83 11.31 -9.42
N LEU A 182 13.48 10.01 -9.33
CA LEU A 182 12.14 9.49 -9.64
C LEU A 182 11.06 9.86 -8.61
N LEU A 183 11.43 10.32 -7.41
CA LEU A 183 10.44 10.77 -6.41
C LEU A 183 9.71 12.06 -6.80
N TYR A 184 10.25 12.81 -7.76
CA TYR A 184 9.65 14.07 -8.23
C TYR A 184 8.63 13.88 -9.36
N THR A 185 8.57 12.68 -9.96
CA THR A 185 7.73 12.41 -11.14
C THR A 185 6.54 11.50 -10.87
N SER A 186 6.48 10.82 -9.71
CA SER A 186 5.40 9.88 -9.42
C SER A 186 4.15 10.52 -8.79
N ASP A 187 4.30 11.63 -8.08
CA ASP A 187 3.14 12.31 -7.45
C ASP A 187 2.25 13.06 -8.46
N ALA A 188 2.70 13.26 -9.70
CA ALA A 188 1.92 13.92 -10.76
C ALA A 188 1.01 12.98 -11.55
N ALA A 189 1.11 11.66 -11.34
CA ALA A 189 0.33 10.66 -12.08
C ALA A 189 -0.91 10.13 -11.33
N ASP A 190 -1.05 10.45 -10.04
CA ASP A 190 -2.14 9.95 -9.20
C ASP A 190 -3.32 10.94 -9.09
N ASP A 191 -3.23 12.12 -9.72
CA ASP A 191 -4.26 13.18 -9.69
C ASP A 191 -5.11 13.25 -10.98
N CYS A 192 -5.24 12.17 -11.75
CA CYS A 192 -6.16 12.12 -12.90
C CYS A 192 -7.33 11.17 -12.67
#